data_841a96bbe46252ec47e6c3de575791a0
#
_entry.id   841a96bbe46252ec47e6c3de575791a0
#
_cell.length_a   1.000
_cell.length_b   1.000
_cell.length_c   1.000
_cell.angle_alpha   90.00
_cell.angle_beta   90.00
_cell.angle_gamma   90.00
#
_symmetry.space_group_name_H-M   'P 1'
#
loop_
_entity.id
_entity.type
_entity.pdbx_description
1 polymer ?
#
loop_
_entity_poly.entity_id
_entity_poly.type
_entity_poly.pdbx_seq_one_letter_code
_entity_poly.pdbx_strand_id
1 'polypeptide(L)'
;MILIIGGAFQGKLAYALKAYNLTENDVCDLAVSDPEPGYKCYRHLEALSRRNNDITRLLPLFEDAVVIARQVNGGIVPMDGAERAWRERYGIILQQLAKKSEHVTRVFCGIAEELK
;
A
#
# COMPACT_ATOMS: atom_id res chain seq x y z
N MET A 1 1.84 -8.50 -8.98
CA MET A 1 1.84 -7.47 -7.94
C MET A 1 2.44 -8.01 -6.66
N ILE A 2 3.22 -7.19 -6.02
CA ILE A 2 3.78 -7.51 -4.71
C ILE A 2 3.24 -6.47 -3.74
N LEU A 3 2.64 -6.90 -2.65
CA LEU A 3 2.06 -6.02 -1.64
C LEU A 3 2.93 -6.01 -0.39
N ILE A 4 3.34 -4.81 0.04
CA ILE A 4 4.08 -4.61 1.27
C ILE A 4 3.24 -3.77 2.21
N ILE A 5 2.93 -4.30 3.37
CA ILE A 5 2.08 -3.65 4.36
C ILE A 5 2.83 -3.47 5.68
N GLY A 6 2.34 -2.57 6.49
CA GLY A 6 2.89 -2.30 7.81
C GLY A 6 2.39 -0.97 8.35
N GLY A 7 2.66 -0.72 9.61
CA GLY A 7 2.34 0.57 10.22
C GLY A 7 3.21 1.70 9.69
N ALA A 8 2.94 2.91 10.15
CA ALA A 8 3.77 4.06 9.82
C ALA A 8 5.18 3.89 10.38
N PHE A 9 6.17 4.36 9.62
CA PHE A 9 7.58 4.39 10.05
C PHE A 9 8.16 3.02 10.41
N GLN A 10 7.70 1.95 9.78
CA GLN A 10 8.19 0.58 10.02
C GLN A 10 9.26 0.12 9.03
N GLY A 11 9.66 0.97 8.09
CA GLY A 11 10.72 0.64 7.15
C GLY A 11 10.26 -0.03 5.87
N LYS A 12 9.00 0.14 5.49
CA LYS A 12 8.45 -0.50 4.28
C LYS A 12 9.17 -0.09 3.01
N LEU A 13 9.43 1.20 2.82
CA LEU A 13 10.10 1.68 1.62
C LEU A 13 11.54 1.19 1.56
N ALA A 14 12.28 1.30 2.66
CA ALA A 14 13.66 0.84 2.71
C ALA A 14 13.77 -0.65 2.39
N TYR A 15 12.84 -1.45 2.92
CA TYR A 15 12.77 -2.86 2.61
C TYR A 15 12.53 -3.10 1.12
N ALA A 16 11.54 -2.39 0.53
CA ALA A 16 11.20 -2.55 -0.87
C ALA A 16 12.36 -2.22 -1.79
N LEU A 17 13.04 -1.11 -1.55
CA LEU A 17 14.17 -0.69 -2.37
C LEU A 17 15.28 -1.73 -2.36
N LYS A 18 15.56 -2.30 -1.21
CA LYS A 18 16.62 -3.30 -1.07
C LYS A 18 16.21 -4.66 -1.62
N ALA A 19 15.02 -5.12 -1.27
CA ALA A 19 14.57 -6.46 -1.64
C ALA A 19 14.36 -6.62 -3.14
N TYR A 20 13.92 -5.56 -3.82
CA TYR A 20 13.61 -5.60 -5.25
C TYR A 20 14.57 -4.77 -6.09
N ASN A 21 15.69 -4.35 -5.51
CA ASN A 21 16.75 -3.62 -6.20
C ASN A 21 16.20 -2.39 -6.92
N LEU A 22 15.44 -1.59 -6.21
CA LEU A 22 14.82 -0.38 -6.73
C LEU A 22 15.57 0.87 -6.27
N THR A 23 15.44 1.94 -7.03
CA THR A 23 15.91 3.28 -6.65
C THR A 23 14.72 4.19 -6.39
N GLU A 24 14.96 5.35 -5.79
CA GLU A 24 13.91 6.32 -5.55
C GLU A 24 13.23 6.80 -6.85
N ASN A 25 13.95 6.78 -7.97
CA ASN A 25 13.39 7.13 -9.27
C ASN A 25 12.35 6.11 -9.77
N ASP A 26 12.36 4.90 -9.23
CA ASP A 26 11.40 3.86 -9.58
C ASP A 26 10.10 3.97 -8.78
N VAL A 27 10.03 4.89 -7.83
CA VAL A 27 8.93 4.99 -6.86
C VAL A 27 8.01 6.17 -7.18
N CYS A 28 6.72 5.88 -7.30
CA CYS A 28 5.68 6.89 -7.37
C CYS A 28 5.08 7.08 -5.97
N ASP A 29 5.15 8.30 -5.45
CA ASP A 29 4.58 8.61 -4.15
C ASP A 29 3.13 9.11 -4.32
N LEU A 30 2.19 8.27 -3.97
CA LEU A 30 0.76 8.57 -4.13
C LEU A 30 0.24 9.60 -3.12
N ALA A 31 1.06 10.00 -2.15
CA ALA A 31 0.71 11.10 -1.26
C ALA A 31 0.84 12.46 -1.92
N VAL A 32 1.71 12.59 -2.92
CA VAL A 32 2.02 13.88 -3.58
C VAL A 32 1.71 13.91 -5.07
N SER A 33 1.43 12.77 -5.68
CA SER A 33 1.15 12.71 -7.12
C SER A 33 0.07 11.67 -7.42
N ASP A 34 -0.53 11.80 -8.60
CA ASP A 34 -1.47 10.80 -9.08
C ASP A 34 -0.72 9.58 -9.61
N PRO A 35 -1.35 8.40 -9.62
CA PRO A 35 -0.72 7.21 -10.15
C PRO A 35 -0.49 7.34 -11.66
N GLU A 36 0.77 7.18 -12.06
CA GLU A 36 1.16 7.21 -13.47
C GLU A 36 1.78 5.86 -13.85
N PRO A 37 1.59 5.39 -15.09
CA PRO A 37 2.22 4.15 -15.52
C PRO A 37 3.73 4.29 -15.65
N GLY A 38 4.45 3.16 -15.58
CA GLY A 38 5.88 3.12 -15.77
C GLY A 38 6.72 3.07 -14.51
N TYR A 39 6.12 3.24 -13.36
CA TYR A 39 6.83 3.08 -12.09
C TYR A 39 6.88 1.62 -11.66
N LYS A 40 7.95 1.23 -11.00
CA LYS A 40 8.12 -0.13 -10.46
C LYS A 40 7.57 -0.28 -9.06
N CYS A 41 7.32 0.83 -8.37
CA CYS A 41 6.84 0.85 -7.01
C CYS A 41 5.88 2.02 -6.80
N TYR A 42 4.81 1.77 -6.09
CA TYR A 42 3.83 2.80 -5.68
C TYR A 42 3.71 2.78 -4.17
N ARG A 43 4.01 3.91 -3.53
CA ARG A 43 3.92 4.03 -2.07
C ARG A 43 2.78 4.92 -1.64
N HIS A 44 2.38 4.80 -0.39
CA HIS A 44 1.30 5.58 0.22
C HIS A 44 -0.07 5.32 -0.42
N LEU A 45 -0.39 4.05 -0.61
CA LEU A 45 -1.69 3.67 -1.17
C LEU A 45 -2.86 4.23 -0.34
N GLU A 46 -2.70 4.32 0.97
CA GLU A 46 -3.71 4.89 1.85
C GLU A 46 -4.05 6.35 1.48
N ALA A 47 -3.07 7.13 1.05
CA ALA A 47 -3.30 8.51 0.63
C ALA A 47 -4.14 8.58 -0.65
N LEU A 48 -3.86 7.70 -1.61
CA LEU A 48 -4.66 7.59 -2.82
C LEU A 48 -6.10 7.19 -2.50
N SER A 49 -6.26 6.24 -1.59
CA SER A 49 -7.59 5.76 -1.17
C SER A 49 -8.43 6.86 -0.53
N ARG A 50 -7.80 7.83 0.12
CA ARG A 50 -8.54 8.96 0.70
C ARG A 50 -9.06 9.93 -0.37
N ARG A 51 -8.34 10.06 -1.49
CA ARG A 51 -8.74 10.95 -2.58
C ARG A 51 -9.74 10.30 -3.53
N ASN A 52 -9.73 8.98 -3.64
CA ASN A 52 -10.56 8.22 -4.56
C ASN A 52 -11.37 7.18 -3.82
N ASN A 53 -12.67 7.20 -4.00
CA ASN A 53 -13.57 6.21 -3.37
C ASN A 53 -13.42 4.83 -3.99
N ASP A 54 -13.01 4.76 -5.25
CA ASP A 54 -12.83 3.51 -5.97
C ASP A 54 -11.49 3.50 -6.69
N ILE A 55 -10.53 2.75 -6.15
CA ILE A 55 -9.21 2.59 -6.76
C ILE A 55 -9.08 1.28 -7.53
N THR A 56 -10.16 0.51 -7.66
CA THR A 56 -10.12 -0.75 -8.42
C THR A 56 -9.82 -0.52 -9.89
N ARG A 57 -10.18 0.64 -10.43
CA ARG A 57 -9.87 1.02 -11.81
C ARG A 57 -8.36 1.19 -12.06
N LEU A 58 -7.59 1.38 -10.98
CA LEU A 58 -6.15 1.60 -11.06
C LEU A 58 -5.34 0.31 -10.86
N LEU A 59 -6.00 -0.80 -10.56
CA LEU A 59 -5.32 -2.08 -10.35
C LEU A 59 -4.42 -2.51 -11.51
N PRO A 60 -4.79 -2.27 -12.79
CA PRO A 60 -3.89 -2.61 -13.90
C PRO A 60 -2.54 -1.88 -13.85
N LEU A 61 -2.46 -0.69 -13.25
CA LEU A 61 -1.19 0.02 -13.08
C LEU A 61 -0.26 -0.69 -12.10
N PHE A 62 -0.82 -1.43 -11.16
CA PHE A 62 -0.09 -2.07 -10.07
C PHE A 62 0.28 -3.52 -10.37
N GLU A 63 -0.17 -4.05 -11.50
CA GLU A 63 -0.13 -5.50 -11.79
C GLU A 63 1.28 -6.09 -11.72
N ASP A 64 2.27 -5.36 -12.26
CA ASP A 64 3.67 -5.80 -12.25
C ASP A 64 4.53 -4.95 -11.30
N ALA A 65 3.92 -4.29 -10.36
CA ALA A 65 4.60 -3.35 -9.48
C ALA A 65 4.62 -3.82 -8.02
N VAL A 66 5.46 -3.17 -7.23
CA VAL A 66 5.46 -3.29 -5.78
C VAL A 66 4.54 -2.19 -5.24
N VAL A 67 3.57 -2.57 -4.44
CA VAL A 67 2.64 -1.62 -3.82
C VAL A 67 2.89 -1.58 -2.32
N ILE A 68 3.15 -0.39 -1.81
CA ILE A 68 3.39 -0.16 -0.39
C ILE A 68 2.16 0.51 0.20
N ALA A 69 1.58 -0.11 1.20
CA ALA A 69 0.36 0.35 1.83
C ALA A 69 0.51 0.36 3.35
N ARG A 70 0.00 1.42 3.97
CA ARG A 70 -0.05 1.48 5.41
C ARG A 70 -1.19 0.59 5.91
N GLN A 71 -0.88 -0.28 6.84
CA GLN A 71 -1.88 -1.07 7.53
C GLN A 71 -2.54 -0.20 8.60
N VAL A 72 -3.83 -0.01 8.48
CA VAL A 72 -4.60 0.77 9.46
C VAL A 72 -5.33 -0.21 10.36
N ASN A 73 -4.70 -0.55 11.48
CA ASN A 73 -5.32 -1.38 12.50
C ASN A 73 -5.85 -0.45 13.58
N GLY A 74 -7.17 -0.46 13.76
CA GLY A 74 -7.75 0.35 14.77
C GLY A 74 -7.47 -0.13 16.16
N GLY A 75 -6.67 0.56 16.94
CA GLY A 75 -6.70 0.45 18.39
C GLY A 75 -7.88 1.22 18.95
N ILE A 76 -8.20 2.38 18.39
CA ILE A 76 -9.31 3.22 18.77
C ILE A 76 -10.28 3.30 17.62
N VAL A 77 -11.54 2.96 17.85
CA VAL A 77 -12.59 3.12 16.86
C VAL A 77 -12.84 4.62 16.67
N PRO A 78 -12.68 5.16 15.45
CA PRO A 78 -12.97 6.58 15.22
C PRO A 78 -14.42 6.89 15.51
N MET A 79 -14.66 8.00 16.19
CA MET A 79 -16.03 8.47 16.45
C MET A 79 -16.67 9.08 15.20
N ASP A 80 -15.83 9.59 14.28
CA ASP A 80 -16.26 10.14 13.01
C ASP A 80 -16.72 9.03 12.06
N GLY A 81 -17.97 9.09 11.60
CA GLY A 81 -18.54 8.11 10.68
C GLY A 81 -17.84 8.08 9.33
N ALA A 82 -17.36 9.22 8.83
CA ALA A 82 -16.61 9.28 7.58
C ALA A 82 -15.29 8.55 7.70
N GLU A 83 -14.59 8.68 8.81
CA GLU A 83 -13.32 8.00 9.05
C GLU A 83 -13.52 6.49 9.16
N ARG A 84 -14.58 6.04 9.84
CA ARG A 84 -14.91 4.63 9.91
C ARG A 84 -15.23 4.05 8.54
N ALA A 85 -16.02 4.77 7.74
CA ALA A 85 -16.37 4.34 6.40
C ALA A 85 -15.14 4.22 5.51
N TRP A 86 -14.19 5.17 5.61
CA TRP A 86 -12.93 5.09 4.87
C TRP A 86 -12.12 3.85 5.29
N ARG A 87 -11.99 3.60 6.59
CA ARG A 87 -11.23 2.44 7.09
C ARG A 87 -11.81 1.13 6.60
N GLU A 88 -13.12 1.01 6.55
CA GLU A 88 -13.79 -0.18 6.04
C GLU A 88 -13.51 -0.36 4.54
N ARG A 89 -13.64 0.70 3.75
CA ARG A 89 -13.35 0.65 2.32
C ARG A 89 -11.88 0.29 2.06
N TYR A 90 -10.98 0.94 2.77
CA TYR A 90 -9.55 0.70 2.62
C TYR A 90 -9.18 -0.74 3.01
N GLY A 91 -9.75 -1.26 4.08
CA GLY A 91 -9.55 -2.65 4.50
C GLY A 91 -9.98 -3.65 3.43
N ILE A 92 -11.13 -3.39 2.78
CA ILE A 92 -11.62 -4.23 1.68
C ILE A 92 -10.65 -4.17 0.49
N ILE A 93 -10.16 -2.98 0.16
CA ILE A 93 -9.18 -2.79 -0.91
C ILE A 93 -7.91 -3.59 -0.63
N LEU A 94 -7.39 -3.52 0.60
CA LEU A 94 -6.20 -4.29 0.97
C LEU A 94 -6.42 -5.79 0.85
N GLN A 95 -7.60 -6.28 1.23
CA GLN A 95 -7.93 -7.70 1.06
C GLN A 95 -7.94 -8.10 -0.41
N GLN A 96 -8.51 -7.28 -1.27
CA GLN A 96 -8.55 -7.54 -2.72
C GLN A 96 -7.13 -7.56 -3.30
N LEU A 97 -6.29 -6.60 -2.91
CA LEU A 97 -4.91 -6.54 -3.37
C LEU A 97 -4.11 -7.75 -2.88
N ALA A 98 -4.30 -8.16 -1.64
CA ALA A 98 -3.62 -9.32 -1.09
C ALA A 98 -3.97 -10.59 -1.85
N LYS A 99 -5.23 -10.76 -2.22
CA LYS A 99 -5.67 -11.92 -3.01
C LYS A 99 -5.04 -11.94 -4.40
N LYS A 100 -4.87 -10.79 -5.02
CA LYS A 100 -4.31 -10.67 -6.37
C LYS A 100 -2.79 -10.68 -6.38
N SER A 101 -2.15 -10.42 -5.25
CA SER A 101 -0.71 -10.34 -5.15
C SER A 101 -0.07 -11.72 -5.17
N GLU A 102 1.09 -11.82 -5.82
CA GLU A 102 1.92 -13.03 -5.79
C GLU A 102 2.59 -13.19 -4.44
N HIS A 103 2.98 -12.06 -3.85
CA HIS A 103 3.62 -12.01 -2.53
C HIS A 103 3.01 -10.89 -1.70
N VAL A 104 2.84 -11.17 -0.42
CA VAL A 104 2.40 -10.20 0.58
C VAL A 104 3.40 -10.25 1.73
N THR A 105 4.01 -9.11 2.02
CA THR A 105 5.01 -8.99 3.08
C THR A 105 4.57 -7.94 4.08
N ARG A 106 4.67 -8.25 5.36
CA ARG A 106 4.47 -7.28 6.42
C ARG A 106 5.81 -6.87 6.99
N VAL A 107 6.03 -5.56 7.13
CA VAL A 107 7.25 -5.02 7.72
C VAL A 107 6.93 -4.39 9.07
N PHE A 108 7.64 -4.86 10.09
CA PHE A 108 7.50 -4.37 11.46
C PHE A 108 8.89 -4.15 12.04
N CYS A 109 9.18 -2.93 12.47
CA CYS A 109 10.51 -2.56 13.00
C CYS A 109 11.65 -2.95 12.06
N GLY A 110 11.47 -2.75 10.76
CA GLY A 110 12.46 -3.10 9.75
C GLY A 110 12.58 -4.58 9.44
N ILE A 111 11.80 -5.43 10.12
CA ILE A 111 11.83 -6.88 9.93
C ILE A 111 10.68 -7.28 9.02
N ALA A 112 11.00 -8.03 7.97
CA ALA A 112 10.02 -8.49 7.00
C ALA A 112 9.50 -9.88 7.37
N GLU A 113 8.18 -10.04 7.26
CA GLU A 113 7.49 -11.31 7.45
C GLU A 113 6.65 -11.60 6.22
N GLU A 114 6.92 -12.70 5.56
CA GLU A 114 6.14 -13.10 4.39
C GLU A 114 4.83 -13.74 4.81
N LEU A 115 3.71 -13.17 4.34
CA LEU A 115 2.37 -13.67 4.62
C LEU A 115 1.83 -14.52 3.46
N LYS A 116 2.40 -14.32 2.28
CA LYS A 116 1.97 -15.08 1.10
C LYS A 116 3.12 -15.33 0.13
#